data_a8fbc72e03f970233619a95ddd1e68a2
#
_entry.id   a8fbc72e03f970233619a95ddd1e68a2
#
_cell.length_a   1.000
_cell.length_b   1.000
_cell.length_c   1.000
_cell.angle_alpha   90.00
_cell.angle_beta   90.00
_cell.angle_gamma   90.00
#
_symmetry.space_group_name_H-M   'P 1'
#
loop_
_entity.id
_entity.type
_entity.pdbx_description
1 polymer ?
#
loop_
_entity_poly.entity_id
_entity_poly.type
_entity_poly.pdbx_seq_one_letter_code
_entity_poly.pdbx_strand_id
1 'polypeptide(L)'
;MGAAESEAISELAKTTPLILVITATTAAAHNLASELPFFLSDDREILLVPDWETLPYDNFSPHEDIVSDRLKALSRLPTLKSGVVIVSVTTLMHRLAPRHFIDAGVLSLKTGETLDAAQFVRNLTRNGYRSVDTVYEHGEFATRGSLLDVFPMGSDEPLRIDLFDGEIESLRSFDPETQRTAQRLDRIDLLPAREFPLHTDAIERFKIDWYRSFDGDPERCSVFNEVSQGRAPQGAEYYLPLFFDECHSMFDYLPVDTPVAVSYTHLTLPTNGLV
;
A
#
# COMPACT_ATOMS: atom_id res chain seq x y z
N MET A 1 8.80 20.18 -19.94
CA MET A 1 9.63 20.16 -18.73
C MET A 1 10.05 18.73 -18.37
N GLY A 2 9.23 17.72 -18.59
CA GLY A 2 9.51 16.34 -18.21
C GLY A 2 10.82 15.72 -18.73
N ALA A 3 11.08 15.77 -20.04
CA ALA A 3 12.21 15.05 -20.62
C ALA A 3 13.59 15.42 -20.05
N ALA A 4 13.84 16.71 -19.76
CA ALA A 4 15.12 17.14 -19.19
C ALA A 4 15.33 16.65 -17.74
N GLU A 5 14.25 16.53 -17.00
CA GLU A 5 14.25 16.02 -15.63
C GLU A 5 14.46 14.50 -15.62
N SER A 6 13.72 13.78 -16.45
CA SER A 6 13.86 12.33 -16.63
C SER A 6 15.26 11.95 -17.10
N GLU A 7 15.86 12.75 -18.00
CA GLU A 7 17.25 12.60 -18.45
C GLU A 7 18.24 12.80 -17.28
N ALA A 8 18.07 13.87 -16.48
CA ALA A 8 18.93 14.14 -15.33
C ALA A 8 18.89 13.02 -14.28
N ILE A 9 17.69 12.49 -13.98
CA ILE A 9 17.52 11.34 -13.06
C ILE A 9 18.18 10.09 -13.66
N SER A 10 18.02 9.86 -14.95
CA SER A 10 18.66 8.74 -15.65
C SER A 10 20.19 8.81 -15.57
N GLU A 11 20.79 9.99 -15.76
CA GLU A 11 22.24 10.17 -15.61
C GLU A 11 22.69 9.90 -14.16
N LEU A 12 21.95 10.38 -13.17
CA LEU A 12 22.24 10.09 -11.77
C LEU A 12 22.12 8.59 -11.46
N ALA A 13 21.14 7.92 -12.05
CA ALA A 13 20.92 6.50 -11.89
C ALA A 13 22.07 5.64 -12.43
N LYS A 14 22.85 6.10 -13.39
CA LYS A 14 24.02 5.36 -13.90
C LYS A 14 25.09 5.12 -12.84
N THR A 15 25.23 6.03 -11.88
CA THR A 15 26.25 5.97 -10.83
C THR A 15 25.68 5.62 -9.45
N THR A 16 24.36 5.71 -9.30
CA THR A 16 23.65 5.53 -8.02
C THR A 16 22.67 4.37 -8.12
N PRO A 17 22.84 3.31 -7.32
CA PRO A 17 21.98 2.11 -7.41
C PRO A 17 20.53 2.42 -7.11
N LEU A 18 20.25 3.14 -6.04
CA LEU A 18 18.92 3.48 -5.55
C LEU A 18 18.80 4.98 -5.31
N ILE A 19 17.73 5.60 -5.77
CA ILE A 19 17.48 7.04 -5.65
C ILE A 19 16.03 7.25 -5.19
N LEU A 20 15.84 8.13 -4.20
CA LEU A 20 14.52 8.67 -3.87
C LEU A 20 14.30 9.99 -4.61
N VAL A 21 13.26 10.08 -5.42
CA VAL A 21 12.86 11.30 -6.11
C VAL A 21 11.60 11.87 -5.48
N ILE A 22 11.69 13.10 -4.99
CA ILE A 22 10.56 13.82 -4.39
C ILE A 22 10.02 14.82 -5.40
N THR A 23 8.74 14.71 -5.75
CA THR A 23 8.05 15.62 -6.67
C THR A 23 7.15 16.60 -5.91
N ALA A 24 6.87 17.74 -6.52
CA ALA A 24 6.01 18.75 -5.90
C ALA A 24 4.54 18.35 -5.82
N THR A 25 4.06 17.46 -6.70
CA THR A 25 2.66 17.04 -6.77
C THR A 25 2.56 15.56 -7.14
N THR A 26 1.42 14.94 -6.82
CA THR A 26 1.10 13.56 -7.23
C THR A 26 1.07 13.42 -8.76
N ALA A 27 0.51 14.40 -9.48
CA ALA A 27 0.51 14.39 -10.95
C ALA A 27 1.93 14.41 -11.55
N ALA A 28 2.85 15.18 -10.94
CA ALA A 28 4.26 15.18 -11.35
C ALA A 28 4.93 13.83 -11.08
N ALA A 29 4.59 13.16 -9.97
CA ALA A 29 5.10 11.82 -9.65
C ALA A 29 4.65 10.79 -10.69
N HIS A 30 3.38 10.77 -11.05
CA HIS A 30 2.85 9.88 -12.09
C HIS A 30 3.45 10.14 -13.47
N ASN A 31 3.57 11.41 -13.86
CA ASN A 31 4.20 11.77 -15.14
C ASN A 31 5.65 11.28 -15.19
N LEU A 32 6.41 11.55 -14.12
CA LEU A 32 7.81 11.11 -14.04
C LEU A 32 7.93 9.58 -14.10
N ALA A 33 7.07 8.86 -13.36
CA ALA A 33 7.05 7.39 -13.38
C ALA A 33 6.74 6.83 -14.77
N SER A 34 5.90 7.50 -15.56
CA SER A 34 5.55 7.10 -16.93
C SER A 34 6.63 7.45 -17.96
N GLU A 35 7.41 8.52 -17.73
CA GLU A 35 8.47 8.97 -18.65
C GLU A 35 9.79 8.24 -18.42
N LEU A 36 10.16 7.93 -17.18
CA LEU A 36 11.46 7.34 -16.84
C LEU A 36 11.79 6.02 -17.55
N PRO A 37 10.84 5.12 -17.87
CA PRO A 37 11.13 3.89 -18.61
C PRO A 37 11.79 4.12 -19.96
N PHE A 38 11.59 5.30 -20.59
CA PHE A 38 12.23 5.66 -21.87
C PHE A 38 13.71 6.04 -21.73
N PHE A 39 14.15 6.38 -20.52
CA PHE A 39 15.50 6.88 -20.24
C PHE A 39 16.35 5.92 -19.42
N LEU A 40 15.71 5.03 -18.65
CA LEU A 40 16.39 4.05 -17.81
C LEU A 40 16.60 2.74 -18.57
N SER A 41 17.61 1.97 -18.14
CA SER A 41 17.80 0.60 -18.61
C SER A 41 16.74 -0.34 -18.01
N ASP A 42 16.39 -1.41 -18.71
CA ASP A 42 15.33 -2.37 -18.35
C ASP A 42 15.54 -3.08 -17.00
N ASP A 43 16.75 -3.04 -16.45
CA ASP A 43 17.11 -3.63 -15.16
C ASP A 43 16.81 -2.71 -13.94
N ARG A 44 16.38 -1.48 -14.20
CA ARG A 44 16.07 -0.49 -13.16
C ARG A 44 14.59 -0.48 -12.82
N GLU A 45 14.26 -0.87 -11.59
CA GLU A 45 12.90 -0.82 -11.10
C GLU A 45 12.47 0.64 -10.82
N ILE A 46 11.29 1.03 -11.29
CA ILE A 46 10.66 2.31 -10.96
C ILE A 46 9.53 2.01 -10.01
N LEU A 47 9.63 2.53 -8.80
CA LEU A 47 8.65 2.31 -7.74
C LEU A 47 7.98 3.64 -7.37
N LEU A 48 6.75 3.82 -7.81
CA LEU A 48 5.90 4.93 -7.38
C LEU A 48 5.22 4.56 -6.07
N VAL A 49 5.30 5.46 -5.07
CA VAL A 49 4.50 5.36 -3.85
C VAL A 49 3.31 6.30 -3.99
N PRO A 50 2.09 5.77 -4.20
CA PRO A 50 0.93 6.61 -4.45
C PRO A 50 0.53 7.47 -3.23
N ASP A 51 -0.09 8.61 -3.49
CA ASP A 51 -0.81 9.40 -2.51
C ASP A 51 -2.18 8.74 -2.22
N TRP A 52 -2.75 8.98 -1.04
CA TRP A 52 -4.11 8.51 -0.74
C TRP A 52 -5.19 9.18 -1.59
N GLU A 53 -4.87 10.34 -2.21
CA GLU A 53 -5.79 11.13 -3.04
C GLU A 53 -7.07 11.57 -2.30
N THR A 54 -7.04 11.57 -0.98
CA THR A 54 -8.09 12.06 -0.10
C THR A 54 -7.55 13.20 0.75
N LEU A 55 -8.44 14.04 1.29
CA LEU A 55 -8.02 15.12 2.20
C LEU A 55 -7.99 14.64 3.65
N PRO A 56 -7.07 15.16 4.47
CA PRO A 56 -7.02 14.86 5.89
C PRO A 56 -8.38 15.09 6.56
N TYR A 57 -8.83 14.08 7.31
CA TYR A 57 -10.11 14.08 8.05
C TYR A 57 -11.37 14.12 7.18
N ASP A 58 -11.25 13.84 5.88
CA ASP A 58 -12.41 13.56 5.04
C ASP A 58 -13.13 12.29 5.50
N ASN A 59 -14.42 12.19 5.17
CA ASN A 59 -15.24 11.00 5.44
C ASN A 59 -15.11 9.96 4.32
N PHE A 60 -13.96 9.92 3.63
CA PHE A 60 -13.66 8.99 2.54
C PHE A 60 -12.32 8.32 2.78
N SER A 61 -12.27 7.02 2.56
CA SER A 61 -11.01 6.28 2.47
C SER A 61 -10.46 6.35 1.05
N PRO A 62 -9.14 6.15 0.88
CA PRO A 62 -8.56 5.92 -0.44
C PRO A 62 -9.23 4.75 -1.16
N HIS A 63 -9.23 4.78 -2.49
CA HIS A 63 -9.70 3.64 -3.28
C HIS A 63 -8.85 2.40 -2.99
N GLU A 64 -9.46 1.22 -3.00
CA GLU A 64 -8.78 -0.03 -2.65
C GLU A 64 -7.56 -0.32 -3.56
N ASP A 65 -7.60 0.09 -4.83
CA ASP A 65 -6.46 -0.02 -5.75
C ASP A 65 -5.29 0.85 -5.30
N ILE A 66 -5.55 2.06 -4.81
CA ILE A 66 -4.50 2.94 -4.25
C ILE A 66 -3.89 2.32 -3.01
N VAL A 67 -4.71 1.77 -2.11
CA VAL A 67 -4.22 1.07 -0.90
C VAL A 67 -3.39 -0.16 -1.30
N SER A 68 -3.85 -0.90 -2.32
CA SER A 68 -3.14 -2.05 -2.89
C SER A 68 -1.75 -1.67 -3.41
N ASP A 69 -1.67 -0.64 -4.24
CA ASP A 69 -0.40 -0.16 -4.81
C ASP A 69 0.54 0.40 -3.73
N ARG A 70 -0.01 1.09 -2.72
CA ARG A 70 0.79 1.58 -1.59
C ARG A 70 1.39 0.43 -0.79
N LEU A 71 0.58 -0.57 -0.43
CA LEU A 71 1.04 -1.76 0.30
C LEU A 71 2.08 -2.54 -0.51
N LYS A 72 1.88 -2.68 -1.84
CA LYS A 72 2.85 -3.25 -2.78
C LYS A 72 4.18 -2.48 -2.72
N ALA A 73 4.13 -1.16 -2.81
CA ALA A 73 5.32 -0.31 -2.72
C ALA A 73 6.00 -0.44 -1.35
N LEU A 74 5.26 -0.32 -0.25
CA LEU A 74 5.80 -0.42 1.11
C LEU A 74 6.45 -1.78 1.40
N SER A 75 5.87 -2.87 0.91
CA SER A 75 6.45 -4.21 1.05
C SER A 75 7.73 -4.39 0.21
N ARG A 76 7.80 -3.71 -0.95
CA ARG A 76 8.93 -3.80 -1.88
C ARG A 76 10.14 -2.97 -1.46
N LEU A 77 9.90 -1.76 -0.91
CA LEU A 77 10.94 -0.79 -0.54
C LEU A 77 12.11 -1.37 0.27
N PRO A 78 11.89 -2.16 1.35
CA PRO A 78 12.98 -2.68 2.18
C PRO A 78 13.94 -3.63 1.46
N THR A 79 13.49 -4.25 0.38
CA THR A 79 14.25 -5.24 -0.41
C THR A 79 14.81 -4.67 -1.70
N LEU A 80 14.43 -3.43 -2.05
CA LEU A 80 14.85 -2.77 -3.28
C LEU A 80 16.31 -2.34 -3.20
N LYS A 81 17.15 -2.95 -4.04
CA LYS A 81 18.60 -2.68 -4.08
C LYS A 81 18.99 -1.72 -5.19
N SER A 82 18.19 -1.63 -6.23
CA SER A 82 18.46 -0.84 -7.42
C SER A 82 17.17 -0.34 -8.02
N GLY A 83 17.08 0.96 -8.30
CA GLY A 83 15.88 1.55 -8.87
C GLY A 83 15.71 3.03 -8.56
N VAL A 84 14.56 3.55 -8.94
CA VAL A 84 14.12 4.92 -8.67
C VAL A 84 12.79 4.86 -7.91
N VAL A 85 12.81 5.33 -6.68
CA VAL A 85 11.59 5.49 -5.85
C VAL A 85 11.06 6.89 -6.06
N ILE A 86 9.79 7.02 -6.42
CA ILE A 86 9.16 8.30 -6.69
C ILE A 86 8.05 8.53 -5.68
N VAL A 87 8.03 9.71 -5.07
CA VAL A 87 7.02 10.10 -4.09
C VAL A 87 6.69 11.58 -4.23
N SER A 88 5.42 11.96 -4.04
CA SER A 88 5.07 13.37 -3.91
C SER A 88 5.42 13.90 -2.52
N VAL A 89 5.61 15.21 -2.39
CA VAL A 89 5.87 15.84 -1.08
C VAL A 89 4.71 15.60 -0.10
N THR A 90 3.47 15.55 -0.58
CA THR A 90 2.29 15.25 0.24
C THR A 90 2.38 13.84 0.82
N THR A 91 2.65 12.84 -0.03
CA THR A 91 2.82 11.45 0.38
C THR A 91 4.02 11.27 1.32
N LEU A 92 5.13 11.98 1.07
CA LEU A 92 6.32 11.94 1.93
C LEU A 92 6.03 12.40 3.37
N MET A 93 5.07 13.30 3.55
CA MET A 93 4.66 13.80 4.87
C MET A 93 3.74 12.84 5.63
N HIS A 94 3.19 11.83 4.99
CA HIS A 94 2.37 10.83 5.67
C HIS A 94 3.20 10.01 6.65
N ARG A 95 2.59 9.70 7.80
CA ARG A 95 3.09 8.66 8.69
C ARG A 95 2.74 7.31 8.09
N LEU A 96 3.69 6.38 8.14
CA LEU A 96 3.55 5.03 7.61
C LEU A 96 3.46 4.02 8.75
N ALA A 97 2.82 2.90 8.49
CA ALA A 97 2.85 1.76 9.39
C ALA A 97 4.29 1.31 9.65
N PRO A 98 4.63 0.75 10.81
CA PRO A 98 5.93 0.14 11.02
C PRO A 98 6.16 -1.03 10.05
N ARG A 99 7.38 -1.18 9.52
CA ARG A 99 7.72 -2.25 8.57
C ARG A 99 7.32 -3.63 9.07
N HIS A 100 7.58 -3.91 10.36
CA HIS A 100 7.24 -5.20 10.96
C HIS A 100 5.74 -5.52 10.92
N PHE A 101 4.86 -4.51 10.88
CA PHE A 101 3.42 -4.72 10.73
C PHE A 101 3.08 -5.24 9.33
N ILE A 102 3.65 -4.64 8.29
CA ILE A 102 3.47 -5.10 6.90
C ILE A 102 4.01 -6.53 6.77
N ASP A 103 5.25 -6.76 7.22
CA ASP A 103 5.92 -8.07 7.11
C ASP A 103 5.16 -9.17 7.87
N ALA A 104 4.66 -8.88 9.08
CA ALA A 104 3.90 -9.84 9.88
C ALA A 104 2.50 -10.13 9.32
N GLY A 105 1.95 -9.22 8.51
CA GLY A 105 0.66 -9.39 7.84
C GLY A 105 0.73 -10.25 6.56
N VAL A 106 1.93 -10.57 6.07
CA VAL A 106 2.08 -11.36 4.84
C VAL A 106 1.65 -12.81 5.06
N LEU A 107 0.75 -13.31 4.21
CA LEU A 107 0.32 -14.70 4.17
C LEU A 107 0.86 -15.36 2.90
N SER A 108 1.79 -16.29 3.04
CA SER A 108 2.35 -17.05 1.91
C SER A 108 1.55 -18.30 1.64
N LEU A 109 1.26 -18.58 0.39
CA LEU A 109 0.61 -19.79 -0.10
C LEU A 109 1.46 -20.43 -1.18
N LYS A 110 1.56 -21.75 -1.16
CA LYS A 110 2.27 -22.53 -2.17
C LYS A 110 1.50 -23.79 -2.51
N THR A 111 1.45 -24.13 -3.80
CA THR A 111 0.84 -25.38 -4.28
C THR A 111 1.50 -26.59 -3.62
N GLY A 112 0.70 -27.56 -3.13
CA GLY A 112 1.13 -28.75 -2.43
C GLY A 112 1.32 -28.56 -0.92
N GLU A 113 1.11 -27.37 -0.37
CA GLU A 113 1.13 -27.15 1.08
C GLU A 113 -0.24 -27.39 1.70
N THR A 114 -0.24 -27.88 2.96
CA THR A 114 -1.48 -28.02 3.73
C THR A 114 -2.00 -26.66 4.18
N LEU A 115 -3.28 -26.42 4.00
CA LEU A 115 -3.97 -25.19 4.40
C LEU A 115 -5.21 -25.50 5.23
N ASP A 116 -5.20 -25.06 6.49
CA ASP A 116 -6.44 -24.99 7.28
C ASP A 116 -7.29 -23.80 6.76
N ALA A 117 -8.29 -24.10 5.92
CA ALA A 117 -9.15 -23.11 5.31
C ALA A 117 -9.86 -22.21 6.34
N ALA A 118 -10.30 -22.77 7.47
CA ALA A 118 -10.98 -22.00 8.52
C ALA A 118 -10.01 -21.03 9.21
N GLN A 119 -8.78 -21.47 9.50
CA GLN A 119 -7.74 -20.60 10.05
C GLN A 119 -7.32 -19.53 9.04
N PHE A 120 -7.20 -19.89 7.77
CA PHE A 120 -6.84 -18.95 6.73
C PHE A 120 -7.89 -17.84 6.55
N VAL A 121 -9.18 -18.18 6.54
CA VAL A 121 -10.29 -17.21 6.52
C VAL A 121 -10.23 -16.28 7.74
N ARG A 122 -9.94 -16.80 8.93
CA ARG A 122 -9.74 -15.95 10.13
C ARG A 122 -8.56 -15.00 9.97
N ASN A 123 -7.46 -15.46 9.37
CA ASN A 123 -6.27 -14.64 9.11
C ASN A 123 -6.58 -13.55 8.07
N LEU A 124 -7.29 -13.87 6.98
CA LEU A 124 -7.74 -12.87 6.00
C LEU A 124 -8.58 -11.78 6.66
N THR A 125 -9.60 -12.17 7.45
CA THR A 125 -10.45 -11.22 8.16
C THR A 125 -9.65 -10.35 9.13
N ARG A 126 -8.71 -10.95 9.88
CA ARG A 126 -7.81 -10.21 10.79
C ARG A 126 -6.92 -9.22 10.04
N ASN A 127 -6.45 -9.59 8.86
CA ASN A 127 -5.64 -8.75 7.99
C ASN A 127 -6.46 -7.69 7.23
N GLY A 128 -7.77 -7.64 7.45
CA GLY A 128 -8.63 -6.60 6.91
C GLY A 128 -9.37 -6.95 5.63
N TYR A 129 -9.22 -8.18 5.11
CA TYR A 129 -9.99 -8.63 3.96
C TYR A 129 -11.48 -8.74 4.28
N ARG A 130 -12.32 -8.42 3.30
CA ARG A 130 -13.79 -8.47 3.39
C ARG A 130 -14.33 -9.75 2.78
N SER A 131 -15.24 -10.43 3.50
CA SER A 131 -15.95 -11.58 2.95
C SER A 131 -17.11 -11.12 2.07
N VAL A 132 -17.16 -11.62 0.85
CA VAL A 132 -18.17 -11.30 -0.18
C VAL A 132 -18.70 -12.58 -0.84
N ASP A 133 -19.79 -12.47 -1.60
CA ASP A 133 -20.31 -13.60 -2.39
C ASP A 133 -19.49 -13.84 -3.67
N THR A 134 -18.97 -12.79 -4.27
CA THR A 134 -18.14 -12.84 -5.49
C THR A 134 -17.08 -11.75 -5.41
N VAL A 135 -15.84 -12.13 -5.70
CA VAL A 135 -14.67 -11.25 -5.61
C VAL A 135 -14.56 -10.41 -6.89
N TYR A 136 -14.49 -9.08 -6.72
CA TYR A 136 -14.32 -8.09 -7.80
C TYR A 136 -13.20 -7.09 -7.50
N GLU A 137 -12.97 -6.73 -6.23
CA GLU A 137 -12.09 -5.65 -5.81
C GLU A 137 -10.98 -6.17 -4.90
N HIS A 138 -9.88 -5.42 -4.83
CA HIS A 138 -8.79 -5.69 -3.89
C HIS A 138 -9.31 -5.79 -2.44
N GLY A 139 -8.72 -6.68 -1.66
CA GLY A 139 -9.10 -6.88 -0.25
C GLY A 139 -10.39 -7.68 -0.05
N GLU A 140 -10.95 -8.28 -1.09
CA GLU A 140 -12.10 -9.16 -1.01
C GLU A 140 -11.71 -10.64 -1.03
N PHE A 141 -12.51 -11.47 -0.35
CA PHE A 141 -12.43 -12.92 -0.47
C PHE A 141 -13.82 -13.58 -0.43
N ALA A 142 -13.93 -14.74 -1.06
CA ALA A 142 -15.14 -15.57 -1.09
C ALA A 142 -14.78 -17.04 -0.87
N THR A 143 -15.67 -17.79 -0.19
CA THR A 143 -15.50 -19.23 0.02
C THR A 143 -16.67 -19.99 -0.61
N ARG A 144 -16.37 -21.01 -1.41
CA ARG A 144 -17.38 -21.84 -2.11
C ARG A 144 -16.97 -23.31 -2.07
N GLY A 145 -17.37 -24.02 -1.00
CA GLY A 145 -16.95 -25.40 -0.82
C GLY A 145 -15.44 -25.53 -0.62
N SER A 146 -14.76 -26.21 -1.55
CA SER A 146 -13.29 -26.35 -1.56
C SER A 146 -12.57 -25.20 -2.24
N LEU A 147 -13.30 -24.26 -2.85
CA LEU A 147 -12.72 -23.11 -3.53
C LEU A 147 -12.68 -21.90 -2.60
N LEU A 148 -11.57 -21.19 -2.65
CA LEU A 148 -11.38 -19.93 -1.97
C LEU A 148 -10.84 -18.92 -2.98
N ASP A 149 -11.63 -17.89 -3.24
CA ASP A 149 -11.26 -16.79 -4.12
C ASP A 149 -10.81 -15.61 -3.26
N VAL A 150 -9.75 -14.93 -3.66
CA VAL A 150 -9.24 -13.74 -2.97
C VAL A 150 -8.64 -12.76 -3.97
N PHE A 151 -8.86 -11.46 -3.77
CA PHE A 151 -8.12 -10.44 -4.52
C PHE A 151 -7.05 -9.83 -3.60
N PRO A 152 -5.79 -10.31 -3.71
CA PRO A 152 -4.74 -9.89 -2.82
C PRO A 152 -4.35 -8.44 -3.05
N MET A 153 -4.01 -7.71 -1.98
CA MET A 153 -3.33 -6.44 -2.09
C MET A 153 -1.96 -6.65 -2.75
N GLY A 154 -1.58 -5.75 -3.63
CA GLY A 154 -0.33 -5.80 -4.39
C GLY A 154 -0.34 -6.74 -5.61
N SER A 155 -1.46 -7.44 -5.87
CA SER A 155 -1.63 -8.29 -7.05
C SER A 155 -2.43 -7.58 -8.13
N ASP A 156 -2.09 -7.80 -9.39
CA ASP A 156 -2.83 -7.21 -10.52
C ASP A 156 -4.09 -8.04 -10.87
N GLU A 157 -4.19 -9.29 -10.38
CA GLU A 157 -5.29 -10.21 -10.63
C GLU A 157 -5.73 -10.91 -9.34
N PRO A 158 -7.04 -11.22 -9.20
CA PRO A 158 -7.51 -12.06 -8.11
C PRO A 158 -7.10 -13.52 -8.30
N LEU A 159 -7.12 -14.27 -7.20
CA LEU A 159 -6.65 -15.64 -7.11
C LEU A 159 -7.77 -16.60 -6.72
N ARG A 160 -7.76 -17.76 -7.33
CA ARG A 160 -8.54 -18.92 -6.96
C ARG A 160 -7.65 -20.00 -6.39
N ILE A 161 -7.91 -20.39 -5.16
CA ILE A 161 -7.25 -21.43 -4.41
C ILE A 161 -8.17 -22.64 -4.39
N ASP A 162 -7.73 -23.74 -4.96
CA ASP A 162 -8.48 -25.01 -4.97
C ASP A 162 -7.88 -25.94 -3.93
N LEU A 163 -8.72 -26.41 -3.01
CA LEU A 163 -8.31 -27.26 -1.89
C LEU A 163 -8.83 -28.68 -2.10
N PHE A 164 -7.96 -29.68 -1.97
CA PHE A 164 -8.31 -31.06 -1.94
C PHE A 164 -7.75 -31.73 -0.67
N ASP A 165 -8.62 -32.28 0.17
CA ASP A 165 -8.27 -32.92 1.45
C ASP A 165 -7.35 -32.05 2.36
N GLY A 166 -7.57 -30.73 2.36
CA GLY A 166 -6.80 -29.76 3.16
C GLY A 166 -5.44 -29.39 2.56
N GLU A 167 -5.14 -29.81 1.34
CA GLU A 167 -3.95 -29.41 0.59
C GLU A 167 -4.31 -28.44 -0.54
N ILE A 168 -3.44 -27.48 -0.83
CA ILE A 168 -3.57 -26.57 -1.97
C ILE A 168 -3.26 -27.36 -3.26
N GLU A 169 -4.31 -27.81 -3.94
CA GLU A 169 -4.17 -28.54 -5.21
C GLU A 169 -3.75 -27.61 -6.34
N SER A 170 -4.29 -26.39 -6.38
CA SER A 170 -3.89 -25.40 -7.37
C SER A 170 -4.11 -23.96 -6.91
N LEU A 171 -3.21 -23.07 -7.38
CA LEU A 171 -3.34 -21.62 -7.33
C LEU A 171 -3.46 -21.12 -8.75
N ARG A 172 -4.50 -20.31 -9.03
CA ARG A 172 -4.74 -19.75 -10.37
C ARG A 172 -5.20 -18.31 -10.26
N SER A 173 -4.70 -17.44 -11.13
CA SER A 173 -5.34 -16.14 -11.32
C SER A 173 -6.65 -16.30 -12.08
N PHE A 174 -7.54 -15.32 -11.94
CA PHE A 174 -8.77 -15.26 -12.72
C PHE A 174 -9.15 -13.80 -13.03
N ASP A 175 -9.91 -13.62 -14.08
CA ASP A 175 -10.46 -12.33 -14.48
C ASP A 175 -11.68 -12.01 -13.60
N PRO A 176 -11.70 -10.87 -12.88
CA PRO A 176 -12.76 -10.55 -11.94
C PRO A 176 -14.13 -10.31 -12.61
N GLU A 177 -14.15 -9.86 -13.87
CA GLU A 177 -15.40 -9.60 -14.59
C GLU A 177 -16.03 -10.89 -15.13
N THR A 178 -15.21 -11.74 -15.74
CA THR A 178 -15.70 -12.97 -16.37
C THR A 178 -15.66 -14.19 -15.45
N GLN A 179 -14.97 -14.09 -14.31
CA GLN A 179 -14.72 -15.16 -13.33
C GLN A 179 -13.99 -16.39 -13.92
N ARG A 180 -13.34 -16.21 -15.08
CA ARG A 180 -12.59 -17.28 -15.76
C ARG A 180 -11.15 -17.31 -15.27
N THR A 181 -10.67 -18.52 -14.98
CA THR A 181 -9.26 -18.74 -14.60
C THR A 181 -8.33 -18.43 -15.77
N ALA A 182 -7.19 -17.79 -15.47
CA ALA A 182 -6.17 -17.38 -16.43
C ALA A 182 -4.87 -18.19 -16.22
N GLN A 183 -3.98 -17.76 -15.36
CA GLN A 183 -2.66 -18.37 -15.19
C GLN A 183 -2.60 -19.29 -13.96
N ARG A 184 -1.77 -20.33 -14.03
CA ARG A 184 -1.40 -21.15 -12.88
C ARG A 184 -0.18 -20.57 -12.20
N LEU A 185 -0.22 -20.51 -10.87
CA LEU A 185 0.84 -19.99 -10.02
C LEU A 185 1.34 -21.10 -9.09
N ASP A 186 2.63 -21.09 -8.79
CA ASP A 186 3.22 -22.04 -7.82
C ASP A 186 3.18 -21.49 -6.39
N ARG A 187 3.31 -20.17 -6.24
CA ARG A 187 3.33 -19.45 -4.97
C ARG A 187 2.76 -18.06 -5.11
N ILE A 188 2.18 -17.57 -4.02
CA ILE A 188 1.81 -16.17 -3.84
C ILE A 188 1.98 -15.73 -2.40
N ASP A 189 2.29 -14.45 -2.23
CA ASP A 189 2.30 -13.76 -0.95
C ASP A 189 1.17 -12.71 -0.93
N LEU A 190 0.26 -12.83 0.05
CA LEU A 190 -0.83 -11.88 0.25
C LEU A 190 -0.42 -10.85 1.28
N LEU A 191 -0.47 -9.59 0.93
CA LEU A 191 -0.25 -8.47 1.85
C LEU A 191 -1.47 -8.25 2.75
N PRO A 192 -1.33 -7.56 3.90
CA PRO A 192 -2.50 -7.11 4.66
C PRO A 192 -3.37 -6.18 3.81
N ALA A 193 -4.70 -6.16 4.06
CA ALA A 193 -5.61 -5.33 3.28
C ALA A 193 -5.77 -3.90 3.84
N ARG A 194 -4.98 -3.53 4.84
CA ARG A 194 -4.99 -2.20 5.47
C ARG A 194 -3.60 -1.82 5.96
N GLU A 195 -3.36 -0.52 6.05
CA GLU A 195 -2.14 0.02 6.63
C GLU A 195 -2.17 0.09 8.17
N PHE A 196 -3.28 -0.27 8.83
CA PHE A 196 -3.42 -0.25 10.29
C PHE A 196 -4.16 -1.50 10.82
N PRO A 197 -3.85 -1.94 12.05
CA PRO A 197 -4.46 -3.11 12.68
C PRO A 197 -5.80 -2.78 13.35
N LEU A 198 -6.71 -3.78 13.43
CA LEU A 198 -7.97 -3.70 14.20
C LEU A 198 -8.14 -4.90 15.15
N HIS A 199 -7.05 -5.45 15.66
CA HIS A 199 -7.10 -6.42 16.75
C HIS A 199 -7.27 -5.71 18.12
N THR A 200 -7.65 -6.44 19.14
CA THR A 200 -8.02 -5.90 20.46
C THR A 200 -6.99 -4.93 21.03
N ASP A 201 -5.71 -5.31 21.02
CA ASP A 201 -4.65 -4.47 21.62
C ASP A 201 -4.46 -3.15 20.84
N ALA A 202 -4.61 -3.18 19.52
CA ALA A 202 -4.52 -1.97 18.68
C ALA A 202 -5.72 -1.04 18.89
N ILE A 203 -6.90 -1.60 19.08
CA ILE A 203 -8.11 -0.83 19.41
C ILE A 203 -7.97 -0.16 20.78
N GLU A 204 -7.48 -0.87 21.78
CA GLU A 204 -7.25 -0.30 23.11
C GLU A 204 -6.19 0.82 23.07
N ARG A 205 -5.11 0.63 22.32
CA ARG A 205 -4.11 1.68 22.05
C ARG A 205 -4.75 2.89 21.39
N PHE A 206 -5.49 2.69 20.29
CA PHE A 206 -6.19 3.75 19.58
C PHE A 206 -7.06 4.59 20.54
N LYS A 207 -7.82 3.96 21.45
CA LYS A 207 -8.63 4.65 22.43
C LYS A 207 -7.78 5.50 23.39
N ILE A 208 -6.69 4.91 23.91
CA ILE A 208 -5.79 5.61 24.84
C ILE A 208 -5.17 6.84 24.16
N ASP A 209 -4.68 6.67 22.95
CA ASP A 209 -3.99 7.74 22.23
C ASP A 209 -4.98 8.77 21.66
N TRP A 210 -6.23 8.39 21.40
CA TRP A 210 -7.30 9.33 21.10
C TRP A 210 -7.52 10.33 22.23
N TYR A 211 -7.69 9.84 23.48
CA TYR A 211 -7.87 10.71 24.65
C TYR A 211 -6.66 11.59 24.97
N ARG A 212 -5.47 11.23 24.48
CA ARG A 212 -4.25 12.05 24.63
C ARG A 212 -4.11 13.11 23.56
N SER A 213 -4.66 12.85 22.36
CA SER A 213 -4.43 13.66 21.16
C SER A 213 -5.57 14.63 20.86
N PHE A 214 -6.78 14.31 21.30
CA PHE A 214 -7.98 15.10 20.99
C PHE A 214 -8.75 15.49 22.24
N ASP A 215 -9.20 16.74 22.26
CA ASP A 215 -10.11 17.25 23.27
C ASP A 215 -11.58 16.96 22.88
N GLY A 216 -12.46 16.90 23.88
CA GLY A 216 -13.90 16.74 23.69
C GLY A 216 -14.41 15.34 23.93
N ASP A 217 -15.67 15.13 23.56
CA ASP A 217 -16.38 13.85 23.78
C ASP A 217 -16.14 12.93 22.57
N PRO A 218 -15.36 11.85 22.71
CA PRO A 218 -15.03 10.96 21.61
C PRO A 218 -16.26 10.20 21.07
N GLU A 219 -17.32 10.02 21.88
CA GLU A 219 -18.55 9.33 21.45
C GLU A 219 -19.30 10.10 20.35
N ARG A 220 -18.98 11.39 20.17
CA ARG A 220 -19.50 12.19 19.06
C ARG A 220 -18.75 11.98 17.74
N CYS A 221 -17.62 11.31 17.76
CA CYS A 221 -16.84 11.03 16.57
C CYS A 221 -17.16 9.63 16.03
N SER A 222 -17.64 9.55 14.79
CA SER A 222 -17.96 8.28 14.13
C SER A 222 -16.75 7.36 14.03
N VAL A 223 -15.56 7.92 13.73
CA VAL A 223 -14.32 7.15 13.60
C VAL A 223 -13.99 6.48 14.94
N PHE A 224 -14.06 7.20 16.06
CA PHE A 224 -13.80 6.62 17.37
C PHE A 224 -14.77 5.48 17.71
N ASN A 225 -16.07 5.68 17.43
CA ASN A 225 -17.10 4.69 17.73
C ASN A 225 -16.92 3.41 16.89
N GLU A 226 -16.70 3.55 15.58
CA GLU A 226 -16.52 2.41 14.66
C GLU A 226 -15.26 1.61 15.01
N VAL A 227 -14.12 2.29 15.18
CA VAL A 227 -12.86 1.64 15.57
C VAL A 227 -12.99 0.95 16.92
N SER A 228 -13.66 1.59 17.90
CA SER A 228 -13.91 0.99 19.22
C SER A 228 -14.72 -0.30 19.16
N GLN A 229 -15.51 -0.49 18.10
CA GLN A 229 -16.29 -1.70 17.83
C GLN A 229 -15.57 -2.68 16.89
N GLY A 230 -14.31 -2.43 16.56
CA GLY A 230 -13.51 -3.28 15.67
C GLY A 230 -13.85 -3.15 14.19
N ARG A 231 -14.53 -2.07 13.80
CA ARG A 231 -14.83 -1.77 12.40
C ARG A 231 -13.88 -0.70 11.85
N ALA A 232 -13.55 -0.77 10.56
CA ALA A 232 -12.80 0.25 9.85
C ALA A 232 -13.79 1.28 9.27
N PRO A 233 -13.90 2.48 9.84
CA PRO A 233 -14.69 3.54 9.25
C PRO A 233 -13.97 4.16 8.05
N GLN A 234 -14.72 4.86 7.20
CA GLN A 234 -14.15 5.70 6.16
C GLN A 234 -13.27 6.80 6.77
N GLY A 235 -12.09 7.04 6.17
CA GLY A 235 -11.13 8.03 6.62
C GLY A 235 -10.28 7.63 7.82
N ALA A 236 -10.32 6.35 8.26
CA ALA A 236 -9.52 5.86 9.38
C ALA A 236 -8.01 5.96 9.15
N GLU A 237 -7.57 6.00 7.89
CA GLU A 237 -6.17 6.07 7.46
C GLU A 237 -5.44 7.28 8.06
N TYR A 238 -6.11 8.41 8.18
CA TYR A 238 -5.55 9.64 8.77
C TYR A 238 -5.30 9.54 10.28
N TYR A 239 -5.90 8.55 10.94
CA TYR A 239 -5.68 8.26 12.37
C TYR A 239 -4.66 7.15 12.58
N LEU A 240 -3.95 6.72 11.53
CA LEU A 240 -2.93 5.66 11.58
C LEU A 240 -1.97 5.79 12.77
N PRO A 241 -1.46 6.98 13.15
CA PRO A 241 -0.58 7.13 14.30
C PRO A 241 -1.15 6.67 15.64
N LEU A 242 -2.48 6.59 15.78
CA LEU A 242 -3.11 6.16 17.04
C LEU A 242 -3.12 4.63 17.22
N PHE A 243 -2.77 3.87 16.18
CA PHE A 243 -2.77 2.40 16.22
C PHE A 243 -1.41 1.80 16.58
N PHE A 244 -0.35 2.61 16.60
CA PHE A 244 1.02 2.14 16.77
C PHE A 244 1.75 2.90 17.89
N ASP A 245 2.73 2.23 18.53
CA ASP A 245 3.63 2.89 19.48
C ASP A 245 4.50 3.94 18.80
N GLU A 246 4.95 3.60 17.59
CA GLU A 246 5.81 4.41 16.75
C GLU A 246 5.44 4.18 15.28
N CYS A 247 5.26 5.27 14.54
CA CYS A 247 5.09 5.23 13.10
C CYS A 247 6.41 5.43 12.41
N HIS A 248 6.53 4.87 11.22
CA HIS A 248 7.65 5.10 10.34
C HIS A 248 7.40 6.29 9.40
N SER A 249 8.48 6.80 8.83
CA SER A 249 8.51 7.69 7.69
C SER A 249 8.96 6.93 6.45
N MET A 250 8.90 7.56 5.28
CA MET A 250 9.45 6.99 4.04
C MET A 250 10.94 6.63 4.17
N PHE A 251 11.70 7.43 4.94
CA PHE A 251 13.14 7.21 5.13
C PHE A 251 13.44 5.94 5.95
N ASP A 252 12.53 5.50 6.82
CA ASP A 252 12.69 4.27 7.60
C ASP A 252 12.50 3.01 6.75
N TYR A 253 11.90 3.14 5.57
CA TYR A 253 11.74 2.07 4.59
C TYR A 253 12.90 1.94 3.62
N LEU A 254 13.76 2.95 3.55
CA LEU A 254 14.89 3.02 2.62
C LEU A 254 16.22 2.78 3.35
N PRO A 255 17.27 2.31 2.64
CA PRO A 255 18.63 2.33 3.17
C PRO A 255 19.06 3.74 3.59
N VAL A 256 19.79 3.84 4.70
CA VAL A 256 20.17 5.13 5.32
C VAL A 256 20.89 6.08 4.35
N ASP A 257 21.70 5.54 3.45
CA ASP A 257 22.51 6.32 2.49
C ASP A 257 21.81 6.52 1.13
N THR A 258 20.48 6.32 1.07
CA THR A 258 19.74 6.53 -0.20
C THR A 258 19.77 8.00 -0.59
N PRO A 259 20.39 8.38 -1.73
CA PRO A 259 20.39 9.76 -2.20
C PRO A 259 18.98 10.24 -2.52
N VAL A 260 18.73 11.52 -2.23
CA VAL A 260 17.47 12.19 -2.47
C VAL A 260 17.62 13.23 -3.55
N ALA A 261 16.84 13.11 -4.62
CA ALA A 261 16.68 14.12 -5.66
C ALA A 261 15.32 14.82 -5.47
N VAL A 262 15.31 16.14 -5.54
CA VAL A 262 14.09 16.93 -5.44
C VAL A 262 13.77 17.54 -6.79
N SER A 263 12.63 17.15 -7.33
CA SER A 263 12.07 17.70 -8.54
C SER A 263 11.18 18.90 -8.22
N TYR A 264 11.63 20.11 -8.58
CA TYR A 264 10.82 21.29 -8.40
C TYR A 264 11.02 22.28 -9.54
N THR A 265 9.93 22.94 -9.93
CA THR A 265 9.99 24.08 -10.86
C THR A 265 10.12 25.37 -10.07
N HIS A 266 11.18 26.15 -10.31
CA HIS A 266 11.26 27.52 -9.84
C HIS A 266 10.22 28.36 -10.57
N LEU A 267 9.17 28.78 -9.87
CA LEU A 267 8.41 29.97 -10.25
C LEU A 267 9.27 31.18 -9.86
N THR A 268 10.10 31.65 -10.78
CA THR A 268 10.61 33.01 -10.65
C THR A 268 9.42 33.94 -10.84
N LEU A 269 8.93 34.52 -9.76
CA LEU A 269 8.05 35.67 -9.86
C LEU A 269 8.81 36.71 -10.68
N PRO A 270 8.18 37.30 -11.76
CA PRO A 270 8.80 38.40 -12.47
C PRO A 270 8.99 39.50 -11.45
N THR A 271 10.21 39.85 -11.12
CA THR A 271 10.55 41.10 -10.43
C THR A 271 10.22 42.20 -11.41
N ASN A 272 9.00 42.68 -11.35
CA ASN A 272 8.67 43.97 -11.97
C ASN A 272 9.48 45.01 -11.22
N GLY A 273 10.60 45.35 -11.80
CA GLY A 273 11.34 46.54 -11.40
C GLY A 273 10.41 47.74 -11.53
N LEU A 274 9.90 48.18 -10.42
CA LEU A 274 9.37 49.52 -10.29
C LEU A 274 10.58 50.44 -10.27
N VAL A 275 10.79 51.12 -11.36
CA VAL A 275 11.60 52.35 -11.43
C VAL A 275 10.73 53.49 -10.99
#